data_35a7118b7cb6c6ce97030179c3e55d89
#
_entry.id   35a7118b7cb6c6ce97030179c3e55d89
#
_cell.length_a   1.000
_cell.length_b   1.000
_cell.length_c   1.000
_cell.angle_alpha   90.00
_cell.angle_beta   90.00
_cell.angle_gamma   90.00
#
_symmetry.space_group_name_H-M   'P 1'
#
loop_
_entity.id
_entity.type
_entity.pdbx_description
1 polymer ?
#
loop_
_entity_poly.entity_id
_entity_poly.type
_entity_poly.pdbx_seq_one_letter_code
_entity_poly.pdbx_strand_id
1 'polypeptide(L)'
;MRMQRSPTRQHGFTLIELLIVIAIMGLIAAAALPSYREYVQRSRIIDATSRLSDLRVRMEQAFMDFRAYDNGGACRVAMPPVTGNDAFQLTCAATPTTYTITATGLAAKGMSGFVFTVDQANVRATTGLPGGWTTSATCWVTRKDGSCN
;
A
#
# COMPACT_ATOMS: atom_id res chain seq x y z
N MET A 1 -20.22 69.08 -6.27
CA MET A 1 -20.99 67.83 -5.97
C MET A 1 -20.07 66.87 -5.21
N ARG A 2 -20.25 66.72 -3.89
CA ARG A 2 -19.47 65.78 -3.06
C ARG A 2 -20.22 64.43 -2.98
N MET A 3 -19.66 63.38 -3.61
CA MET A 3 -20.18 62.02 -3.46
C MET A 3 -19.83 61.53 -2.04
N GLN A 4 -20.87 61.32 -1.21
CA GLN A 4 -20.72 60.60 0.06
C GLN A 4 -20.64 59.11 -0.23
N ARG A 5 -19.46 58.51 0.06
CA ARG A 5 -19.32 57.05 0.09
C ARG A 5 -19.93 56.51 1.40
N SER A 6 -20.98 55.74 1.30
CA SER A 6 -21.55 55.00 2.45
C SER A 6 -20.52 54.00 3.01
N PRO A 7 -20.28 53.96 4.33
CA PRO A 7 -19.40 52.99 4.92
C PRO A 7 -20.07 51.60 4.83
N THR A 8 -19.44 50.67 4.14
CA THR A 8 -19.84 49.26 4.17
C THR A 8 -19.58 48.69 5.56
N ARG A 9 -20.64 48.28 6.26
CA ARG A 9 -20.52 47.56 7.54
C ARG A 9 -19.77 46.26 7.34
N GLN A 10 -18.54 46.18 7.85
CA GLN A 10 -17.81 44.92 7.97
C GLN A 10 -18.40 44.13 9.15
N HIS A 11 -19.07 43.01 8.86
CA HIS A 11 -19.52 42.06 9.88
C HIS A 11 -18.31 41.19 10.26
N GLY A 12 -17.84 41.30 11.50
CA GLY A 12 -16.85 40.40 12.08
C GLY A 12 -17.52 39.09 12.56
N PHE A 13 -16.77 38.00 12.52
CA PHE A 13 -17.22 36.71 13.07
C PHE A 13 -17.36 36.79 14.59
N THR A 14 -18.41 36.15 15.11
CA THR A 14 -18.61 36.01 16.54
C THR A 14 -17.73 34.88 17.10
N LEU A 15 -17.33 34.96 18.36
CA LEU A 15 -16.55 33.91 19.03
C LEU A 15 -17.31 32.59 19.08
N ILE A 16 -18.63 32.61 19.24
CA ILE A 16 -19.48 31.40 19.25
C ILE A 16 -19.54 30.73 17.86
N GLU A 17 -19.56 31.51 16.79
CA GLU A 17 -19.56 31.00 15.42
C GLU A 17 -18.26 30.25 15.12
N LEU A 18 -17.12 30.77 15.57
CA LEU A 18 -15.83 30.09 15.47
C LEU A 18 -15.81 28.79 16.27
N LEU A 19 -16.37 28.81 17.51
CA LEU A 19 -16.44 27.60 18.37
C LEU A 19 -17.29 26.50 17.73
N ILE A 20 -18.43 26.83 17.12
CA ILE A 20 -19.28 25.86 16.45
C ILE A 20 -18.54 25.26 15.23
N VAL A 21 -17.84 26.07 14.45
CA VAL A 21 -17.10 25.61 13.27
C VAL A 21 -16.01 24.60 13.66
N ILE A 22 -15.18 24.91 14.67
CA ILE A 22 -14.14 23.98 15.12
C ILE A 22 -14.71 22.69 15.72
N ALA A 23 -15.85 22.76 16.43
CA ALA A 23 -16.53 21.59 16.96
C ALA A 23 -17.02 20.66 15.85
N ILE A 24 -17.64 21.20 14.80
CA ILE A 24 -18.11 20.44 13.64
C ILE A 24 -16.91 19.85 12.87
N MET A 25 -15.84 20.62 12.65
CA MET A 25 -14.62 20.12 12.00
C MET A 25 -14.00 18.97 12.80
N GLY A 26 -13.97 19.05 14.13
CA GLY A 26 -13.49 17.99 15.00
C GLY A 26 -14.28 16.69 14.86
N LEU A 27 -15.61 16.78 14.80
CA LEU A 27 -16.50 15.62 14.61
C LEU A 27 -16.29 14.95 13.22
N ILE A 28 -16.18 15.74 12.16
CA ILE A 28 -15.92 15.22 10.80
C ILE A 28 -14.55 14.57 10.74
N ALA A 29 -13.51 15.20 11.29
CA ALA A 29 -12.15 14.66 11.30
C ALA A 29 -12.08 13.33 12.06
N ALA A 30 -12.80 13.17 13.18
CA ALA A 30 -12.80 11.94 13.95
C ALA A 30 -13.32 10.73 13.15
N ALA A 31 -14.29 10.92 12.28
CA ALA A 31 -14.83 9.87 11.41
C ALA A 31 -13.97 9.64 10.12
N ALA A 32 -13.39 10.70 9.57
CA ALA A 32 -12.68 10.66 8.30
C ALA A 32 -11.27 10.04 8.41
N LEU A 33 -10.55 10.28 9.52
CA LEU A 33 -9.17 9.82 9.68
C LEU A 33 -8.99 8.29 9.64
N PRO A 34 -9.81 7.45 10.31
CA PRO A 34 -9.67 5.99 10.23
C PRO A 34 -9.85 5.47 8.80
N SER A 35 -10.88 5.93 8.11
CA SER A 35 -11.19 5.54 6.73
C SER A 35 -10.07 5.90 5.77
N TYR A 36 -9.46 7.07 5.94
CA TYR A 36 -8.32 7.51 5.12
C TYR A 36 -7.10 6.60 5.30
N ARG A 37 -6.79 6.20 6.54
CA ARG A 37 -5.66 5.30 6.84
C ARG A 37 -5.84 3.93 6.17
N GLU A 38 -7.03 3.36 6.25
CA GLU A 38 -7.35 2.08 5.59
C GLU A 38 -7.25 2.18 4.07
N TYR A 39 -7.73 3.27 3.49
CA TYR A 39 -7.59 3.54 2.06
C TYR A 39 -6.12 3.59 1.63
N VAL A 40 -5.27 4.32 2.36
CA VAL A 40 -3.83 4.41 2.08
C VAL A 40 -3.14 3.06 2.21
N GLN A 41 -3.45 2.27 3.26
CA GLN A 41 -2.89 0.92 3.42
C GLN A 41 -3.28 0.03 2.24
N ARG A 42 -4.55 0.04 1.84
CA ARG A 42 -5.04 -0.72 0.70
C ARG A 42 -4.36 -0.32 -0.60
N SER A 43 -4.18 0.95 -0.87
CA SER A 43 -3.44 1.45 -2.05
C SER A 43 -2.02 0.91 -2.09
N ARG A 44 -1.32 0.89 -0.94
CA ARG A 44 0.04 0.34 -0.82
C ARG A 44 0.09 -1.18 -1.05
N ILE A 45 -0.91 -1.91 -0.56
CA ILE A 45 -1.03 -3.36 -0.81
C ILE A 45 -1.22 -3.63 -2.31
N ILE A 46 -2.10 -2.88 -2.96
CA ILE A 46 -2.36 -3.02 -4.41
C ILE A 46 -1.08 -2.73 -5.22
N ASP A 47 -0.30 -1.70 -4.86
CA ASP A 47 0.97 -1.42 -5.50
C ASP A 47 1.96 -2.59 -5.35
N ALA A 48 2.11 -3.13 -4.14
CA ALA A 48 3.00 -4.27 -3.88
C ALA A 48 2.58 -5.53 -4.65
N THR A 49 1.29 -5.85 -4.69
CA THR A 49 0.77 -7.03 -5.40
C THR A 49 0.85 -6.88 -6.92
N SER A 50 0.70 -5.66 -7.44
CA SER A 50 0.98 -5.35 -8.85
C SER A 50 2.44 -5.60 -9.21
N ARG A 51 3.37 -5.13 -8.38
CA ARG A 51 4.82 -5.37 -8.57
C ARG A 51 5.18 -6.85 -8.49
N LEU A 52 4.57 -7.61 -7.56
CA LEU A 52 4.74 -9.06 -7.49
C LEU A 52 4.28 -9.74 -8.78
N SER A 53 3.14 -9.32 -9.34
CA SER A 53 2.61 -9.85 -10.60
C SER A 53 3.53 -9.54 -11.78
N ASP A 54 4.07 -8.31 -11.85
CA ASP A 54 5.01 -7.89 -12.90
C ASP A 54 6.33 -8.67 -12.82
N LEU A 55 6.89 -8.81 -11.62
CA LEU A 55 8.12 -9.58 -11.41
C LEU A 55 7.93 -11.06 -11.74
N ARG A 56 6.77 -11.64 -11.42
CA ARG A 56 6.43 -12.99 -11.84
C ARG A 56 6.52 -13.14 -13.37
N VAL A 57 5.89 -12.23 -14.12
CA VAL A 57 5.93 -12.28 -15.60
C VAL A 57 7.38 -12.22 -16.11
N ARG A 58 8.21 -11.36 -15.52
CA ARG A 58 9.63 -11.27 -15.87
C ARG A 58 10.42 -12.54 -15.55
N MET A 59 10.09 -13.21 -14.43
CA MET A 59 10.72 -14.49 -14.08
C MET A 59 10.35 -15.58 -15.08
N GLU A 60 9.09 -15.64 -15.53
CA GLU A 60 8.68 -16.58 -16.59
C GLU A 60 9.37 -16.28 -17.93
N GLN A 61 9.53 -15.02 -18.30
CA GLN A 61 10.29 -14.62 -19.49
C GLN A 61 11.75 -15.06 -19.38
N ALA A 62 12.38 -14.83 -18.23
CA ALA A 62 13.76 -15.27 -17.99
C ALA A 62 13.90 -16.80 -18.07
N PHE A 63 12.91 -17.54 -17.59
CA PHE A 63 12.90 -19.00 -17.71
C PHE A 63 12.78 -19.47 -19.16
N MET A 64 11.99 -18.79 -20.00
CA MET A 64 11.92 -19.13 -21.43
C MET A 64 13.27 -18.96 -22.13
N ASP A 65 14.03 -17.93 -21.77
CA ASP A 65 15.32 -17.60 -22.36
C ASP A 65 16.45 -18.50 -21.85
N PHE A 66 16.48 -18.77 -20.54
CA PHE A 66 17.62 -19.41 -19.88
C PHE A 66 17.35 -20.81 -19.32
N ARG A 67 16.09 -21.25 -19.31
CA ARG A 67 15.62 -22.55 -18.76
C ARG A 67 15.96 -22.74 -17.28
N ALA A 68 16.17 -21.62 -16.55
CA ALA A 68 16.39 -21.61 -15.11
C ALA A 68 15.91 -20.28 -14.51
N TYR A 69 15.33 -20.33 -13.31
CA TYR A 69 14.92 -19.14 -12.58
C TYR A 69 16.05 -18.50 -11.78
N ASP A 70 17.12 -19.25 -11.53
CA ASP A 70 18.28 -18.75 -10.82
C ASP A 70 19.48 -18.46 -11.73
N ASN A 71 20.45 -17.74 -11.16
CA ASN A 71 21.76 -17.50 -11.75
C ASN A 71 22.82 -17.65 -10.65
N GLY A 72 23.20 -18.91 -10.37
CA GLY A 72 24.18 -19.21 -9.33
C GLY A 72 23.69 -18.91 -7.91
N GLY A 73 22.43 -19.22 -7.60
CA GLY A 73 21.83 -19.04 -6.27
C GLY A 73 21.09 -17.72 -6.06
N ALA A 74 21.19 -16.78 -6.99
CA ALA A 74 20.38 -15.56 -6.98
C ALA A 74 19.23 -15.66 -8.01
N CYS A 75 18.13 -14.95 -7.80
CA CYS A 75 17.10 -14.86 -8.82
C CYS A 75 17.63 -14.19 -10.07
N ARG A 76 17.29 -14.76 -11.24
CA ARG A 76 17.76 -14.25 -12.54
C ARG A 76 17.26 -12.86 -12.84
N VAL A 77 16.06 -12.51 -12.36
CA VAL A 77 15.54 -11.15 -12.42
C VAL A 77 15.96 -10.41 -11.15
N ALA A 78 16.68 -9.32 -11.28
CA ALA A 78 17.07 -8.48 -10.16
C ALA A 78 15.84 -7.83 -9.51
N MET A 79 15.76 -7.92 -8.19
CA MET A 79 14.70 -7.21 -7.46
C MET A 79 15.00 -5.71 -7.44
N PRO A 80 13.98 -4.85 -7.61
CA PRO A 80 14.17 -3.41 -7.56
C PRO A 80 14.65 -3.00 -6.15
N PRO A 81 15.62 -2.07 -6.08
CA PRO A 81 16.07 -1.53 -4.79
C PRO A 81 14.94 -0.76 -4.11
N VAL A 82 14.92 -0.77 -2.78
CA VAL A 82 13.97 0.02 -2.00
C VAL A 82 14.30 1.51 -2.15
N THR A 83 13.33 2.30 -2.56
CA THR A 83 13.40 3.75 -2.62
C THR A 83 12.66 4.42 -1.46
N GLY A 84 12.86 5.72 -1.27
CA GLY A 84 12.18 6.45 -0.18
C GLY A 84 10.65 6.47 -0.27
N ASN A 85 10.07 6.15 -1.42
CA ASN A 85 8.62 6.12 -1.63
C ASN A 85 8.00 4.73 -1.48
N ASP A 86 8.82 3.67 -1.48
CA ASP A 86 8.31 2.31 -1.41
C ASP A 86 7.76 1.98 -0.02
N ALA A 87 6.64 1.27 -0.01
CA ALA A 87 6.00 0.77 1.21
C ALA A 87 6.36 -0.69 1.50
N PHE A 88 6.95 -1.40 0.53
CA PHE A 88 7.37 -2.79 0.61
C PHE A 88 8.78 -2.97 0.05
N GLN A 89 9.52 -3.88 0.67
CA GLN A 89 10.75 -4.44 0.15
C GLN A 89 10.44 -5.73 -0.61
N LEU A 90 10.99 -5.86 -1.81
CA LEU A 90 10.85 -7.06 -2.63
C LEU A 90 12.14 -7.89 -2.54
N THR A 91 11.96 -9.17 -2.24
CA THR A 91 13.05 -10.16 -2.20
C THR A 91 12.67 -11.38 -3.02
N CYS A 92 13.65 -12.14 -3.46
CA CYS A 92 13.41 -13.36 -4.23
C CYS A 92 14.38 -14.45 -3.80
N ALA A 93 13.86 -15.66 -3.63
CA ALA A 93 14.63 -16.89 -3.51
C ALA A 93 14.31 -17.78 -4.70
N ALA A 94 15.33 -18.33 -5.36
CA ALA A 94 15.16 -19.18 -6.54
C ALA A 94 16.09 -20.38 -6.53
N THR A 95 15.64 -21.43 -7.20
CA THR A 95 16.39 -22.60 -7.64
C THR A 95 16.29 -22.65 -9.18
N PRO A 96 16.96 -23.58 -9.87
CA PRO A 96 16.78 -23.70 -11.33
C PRO A 96 15.31 -23.88 -11.76
N THR A 97 14.47 -24.55 -10.96
CA THR A 97 13.10 -24.93 -11.35
C THR A 97 12.00 -24.27 -10.53
N THR A 98 12.32 -23.57 -9.46
CA THR A 98 11.34 -22.90 -8.58
C THR A 98 11.79 -21.53 -8.18
N TYR A 99 10.85 -20.66 -7.81
CA TYR A 99 11.13 -19.40 -7.13
C TYR A 99 10.01 -18.99 -6.18
N THR A 100 10.34 -18.12 -5.26
CA THR A 100 9.37 -17.39 -4.43
C THR A 100 9.77 -15.94 -4.37
N ILE A 101 8.89 -15.04 -4.81
CA ILE A 101 9.05 -13.60 -4.64
C ILE A 101 8.23 -13.18 -3.42
N THR A 102 8.85 -12.42 -2.54
CA THR A 102 8.25 -11.96 -1.28
C THR A 102 8.24 -10.43 -1.24
N ALA A 103 7.10 -9.85 -0.92
CA ALA A 103 6.94 -8.43 -0.59
C ALA A 103 6.76 -8.29 0.92
N THR A 104 7.72 -7.67 1.59
CA THR A 104 7.70 -7.43 3.04
C THR A 104 7.44 -5.96 3.31
N GLY A 105 6.41 -5.68 4.11
CA GLY A 105 6.00 -4.33 4.45
C GLY A 105 6.98 -3.59 5.35
N LEU A 106 7.27 -2.34 5.02
CA LEU A 106 8.20 -1.49 5.74
C LEU A 106 7.51 -0.79 6.93
N ALA A 107 8.07 -0.93 8.12
CA ALA A 107 7.56 -0.31 9.34
C ALA A 107 7.52 1.22 9.24
N ALA A 108 8.55 1.84 8.63
CA ALA A 108 8.60 3.29 8.40
C ALA A 108 7.45 3.83 7.55
N LYS A 109 6.77 2.95 6.82
CA LYS A 109 5.60 3.29 5.99
C LYS A 109 4.28 2.78 6.60
N GLY A 110 4.28 2.31 7.85
CA GLY A 110 3.10 1.78 8.51
C GLY A 110 2.60 0.46 7.92
N MET A 111 3.48 -0.31 7.26
CA MET A 111 3.16 -1.60 6.66
C MET A 111 3.82 -2.78 7.39
N SER A 112 4.22 -2.58 8.64
CA SER A 112 4.79 -3.64 9.46
C SER A 112 3.84 -4.83 9.59
N GLY A 113 4.38 -6.05 9.46
CA GLY A 113 3.62 -7.29 9.55
C GLY A 113 2.98 -7.77 8.24
N PHE A 114 2.87 -6.93 7.23
CA PHE A 114 2.35 -7.35 5.92
C PHE A 114 3.42 -8.11 5.14
N VAL A 115 3.12 -9.35 4.74
CA VAL A 115 3.99 -10.19 3.91
C VAL A 115 3.16 -10.91 2.86
N PHE A 116 3.47 -10.66 1.58
CA PHE A 116 2.83 -11.27 0.43
C PHE A 116 3.85 -12.06 -0.38
N THR A 117 3.43 -13.21 -0.91
CA THR A 117 4.29 -14.07 -1.74
C THR A 117 3.62 -14.47 -3.03
N VAL A 118 4.44 -14.80 -4.04
CA VAL A 118 4.03 -15.47 -5.26
C VAL A 118 5.14 -16.41 -5.71
N ASP A 119 4.76 -17.57 -6.26
CA ASP A 119 5.67 -18.58 -6.75
C ASP A 119 5.51 -18.85 -8.27
N GLN A 120 6.29 -19.81 -8.80
CA GLN A 120 6.27 -20.24 -10.19
C GLN A 120 4.94 -20.91 -10.61
N ALA A 121 4.19 -21.50 -9.66
CA ALA A 121 2.87 -22.06 -9.92
C ALA A 121 1.76 -21.00 -9.85
N ASN A 122 2.14 -19.70 -9.72
CA ASN A 122 1.22 -18.58 -9.52
C ASN A 122 0.37 -18.72 -8.23
N VAL A 123 0.87 -19.46 -7.25
CA VAL A 123 0.24 -19.50 -5.93
C VAL A 123 0.55 -18.17 -5.25
N ARG A 124 -0.51 -17.43 -4.96
CA ARG A 124 -0.49 -16.16 -4.26
C ARG A 124 -0.83 -16.39 -2.81
N ALA A 125 -0.02 -15.94 -1.90
CA ALA A 125 -0.30 -16.11 -0.47
C ALA A 125 -0.04 -14.84 0.32
N THR A 126 -0.77 -14.70 1.41
CA THR A 126 -0.55 -13.69 2.45
C THR A 126 -0.05 -14.42 3.69
N THR A 127 1.26 -14.39 3.90
CA THR A 127 1.93 -15.15 4.94
C THR A 127 2.12 -14.37 6.23
N GLY A 128 1.98 -13.04 6.19
CA GLY A 128 2.04 -12.17 7.36
C GLY A 128 1.04 -11.02 7.25
N LEU A 129 0.37 -10.74 8.37
CA LEU A 129 -0.52 -9.60 8.55
C LEU A 129 -0.46 -9.08 9.99
N PRO A 130 -0.70 -7.78 10.24
CA PRO A 130 -0.81 -7.25 11.59
C PRO A 130 -2.06 -7.79 12.29
N GLY A 131 -2.10 -7.68 13.62
CA GLY A 131 -3.23 -8.13 14.42
C GLY A 131 -4.59 -7.59 13.93
N GLY A 132 -5.62 -8.45 13.97
CA GLY A 132 -6.97 -8.12 13.51
C GLY A 132 -7.21 -8.31 12.00
N TRP A 133 -6.24 -8.88 11.27
CA TRP A 133 -6.40 -9.31 9.89
C TRP A 133 -6.41 -10.83 9.78
N THR A 134 -7.03 -11.36 8.74
CA THR A 134 -7.06 -12.80 8.45
C THR A 134 -6.12 -13.12 7.29
N THR A 135 -5.16 -14.04 7.49
CA THR A 135 -4.22 -14.51 6.45
C THR A 135 -4.89 -15.43 5.45
N SER A 136 -4.31 -15.56 4.26
CA SER A 136 -4.74 -16.50 3.23
C SER A 136 -3.54 -17.16 2.55
N ALA A 137 -3.61 -18.47 2.36
CA ALA A 137 -2.60 -19.25 1.63
C ALA A 137 -2.84 -19.27 0.11
N THR A 138 -3.94 -18.71 -0.37
CA THR A 138 -4.38 -18.84 -1.77
C THR A 138 -4.59 -17.49 -2.47
N CYS A 139 -4.47 -16.39 -1.74
CA CYS A 139 -4.67 -15.06 -2.32
C CYS A 139 -3.96 -13.95 -1.52
N TRP A 140 -3.88 -12.79 -2.13
CA TRP A 140 -3.41 -11.57 -1.48
C TRP A 140 -4.56 -10.83 -0.81
N VAL A 141 -4.56 -10.84 0.52
CA VAL A 141 -5.56 -10.17 1.34
C VAL A 141 -5.40 -8.65 1.23
N THR A 142 -6.47 -7.96 0.88
CA THR A 142 -6.47 -6.50 0.71
C THR A 142 -7.31 -5.78 1.76
N ARG A 143 -8.09 -6.52 2.56
CA ARG A 143 -8.95 -5.99 3.61
C ARG A 143 -8.84 -6.79 4.90
N LYS A 144 -9.20 -6.19 6.01
CA LYS A 144 -9.15 -6.81 7.34
C LYS A 144 -10.02 -8.06 7.48
N ASP A 145 -11.14 -8.12 6.77
CA ASP A 145 -12.07 -9.25 6.74
C ASP A 145 -11.51 -10.51 6.05
N GLY A 146 -10.27 -10.42 5.50
CA GLY A 146 -9.64 -11.51 4.76
C GLY A 146 -10.02 -11.53 3.28
N SER A 147 -10.80 -10.56 2.80
CA SER A 147 -11.15 -10.52 1.39
C SER A 147 -9.94 -10.17 0.52
N CYS A 148 -9.85 -10.84 -0.62
CA CYS A 148 -8.80 -10.75 -1.61
C CYS A 148 -9.20 -9.86 -2.80
N ASN A 149 -8.20 -9.49 -3.57
CA ASN A 149 -8.42 -8.77 -4.82
C ASN A 149 -8.17 -9.72 -5.98
#